data_f2eb9ba8235719e4079233a0ea7145e2
#
_entry.id   f2eb9ba8235719e4079233a0ea7145e2
#
_cell.length_a   1.000
_cell.length_b   1.000
_cell.length_c   1.000
_cell.angle_alpha   90.00
_cell.angle_beta   90.00
_cell.angle_gamma   90.00
#
_symmetry.space_group_name_H-M   'P 1'
#
loop_
_entity.id
_entity.type
_entity.pdbx_description
1 polymer ?
#
loop_
_entity_poly.entity_id
_entity_poly.type
_entity_poly.pdbx_seq_one_letter_code
_entity_poly.pdbx_strand_id
1 'polypeptide(L)'
;MSHLLLEYALADDYLERRAALRDDHLRLARAAHERGELLLAGALPDPYDRALLVWTAPREVVERFAEHDPYVLHGLVTAWTVREWNVVVGGPTTT
;
A
#
# COMPACT_ATOMS: atom_id res chain seq x y z
N MET A 1 -0.80 -19.10 6.96
CA MET A 1 -1.50 -18.16 6.15
C MET A 1 -0.60 -17.10 5.62
N SER A 2 -0.73 -16.77 4.37
CA SER A 2 0.15 -15.78 3.79
C SER A 2 -0.49 -14.40 3.83
N HIS A 3 0.33 -13.41 3.72
CA HIS A 3 -0.10 -12.04 3.57
C HIS A 3 0.06 -11.64 2.10
N LEU A 4 -0.49 -10.52 1.72
CA LEU A 4 -0.22 -9.95 0.41
C LEU A 4 0.55 -8.64 0.60
N LEU A 5 1.51 -8.41 -0.27
CA LEU A 5 2.31 -7.21 -0.28
C LEU A 5 1.98 -6.42 -1.54
N LEU A 6 1.40 -5.24 -1.38
CA LEU A 6 1.22 -4.29 -2.46
C LEU A 6 2.43 -3.38 -2.45
N GLU A 7 3.17 -3.38 -3.54
CA GLU A 7 4.39 -2.62 -3.64
C GLU A 7 4.22 -1.52 -4.66
N TYR A 8 4.48 -0.28 -4.29
CA TYR A 8 4.35 0.89 -5.14
C TYR A 8 5.74 1.37 -5.57
N ALA A 9 5.91 1.64 -6.85
CA ALA A 9 7.05 2.39 -7.33
C ALA A 9 6.65 3.86 -7.36
N LEU A 10 7.43 4.73 -6.74
CA LEU A 10 7.07 6.13 -6.57
C LEU A 10 7.73 7.01 -7.63
N ALA A 11 7.01 8.05 -8.06
CA ALA A 11 7.55 9.01 -9.03
C ALA A 11 8.69 9.83 -8.42
N ASP A 12 9.56 10.36 -9.26
CA ASP A 12 10.71 11.13 -8.80
C ASP A 12 10.30 12.36 -8.00
N ASP A 13 9.13 12.94 -8.30
CA ASP A 13 8.61 14.12 -7.62
C ASP A 13 7.58 13.78 -6.54
N TYR A 14 7.66 12.58 -5.99
CA TYR A 14 6.70 12.08 -5.00
C TYR A 14 6.52 13.05 -3.82
N LEU A 15 7.62 13.50 -3.22
CA LEU A 15 7.52 14.36 -2.04
C LEU A 15 6.89 15.70 -2.35
N GLU A 16 7.19 16.27 -3.51
CA GLU A 16 6.64 17.58 -3.88
C GLU A 16 5.15 17.51 -4.15
N ARG A 17 4.68 16.40 -4.70
CA ARG A 17 3.28 16.27 -5.10
C ARG A 17 2.40 15.62 -4.06
N ARG A 18 2.99 14.96 -3.11
CA ARG A 18 2.28 14.13 -2.13
C ARG A 18 1.25 14.92 -1.34
N ALA A 19 1.58 16.14 -0.94
CA ALA A 19 0.74 16.93 -0.04
C ALA A 19 -0.68 17.13 -0.57
N ALA A 20 -0.82 17.33 -1.88
CA ALA A 20 -2.13 17.59 -2.47
C ALA A 20 -3.04 16.35 -2.48
N LEU A 21 -2.47 15.16 -2.41
CA LEU A 21 -3.22 13.90 -2.52
C LEU A 21 -3.25 13.11 -1.23
N ARG A 22 -2.46 13.54 -0.23
CA ARG A 22 -2.21 12.73 0.94
C ARG A 22 -3.45 12.46 1.78
N ASP A 23 -4.29 13.46 1.99
CA ASP A 23 -5.47 13.29 2.84
C ASP A 23 -6.42 12.23 2.26
N ASP A 24 -6.65 12.26 0.97
CA ASP A 24 -7.54 11.30 0.32
C ASP A 24 -6.94 9.89 0.32
N HIS A 25 -5.62 9.80 0.05
CA HIS A 25 -4.92 8.52 0.11
C HIS A 25 -4.99 7.91 1.51
N LEU A 26 -4.70 8.71 2.55
CA LEU A 26 -4.71 8.21 3.93
C LEU A 26 -6.12 7.84 4.38
N ARG A 27 -7.14 8.53 3.87
CA ARG A 27 -8.52 8.17 4.20
C ARG A 27 -8.85 6.75 3.72
N LEU A 28 -8.47 6.43 2.49
CA LEU A 28 -8.67 5.07 1.96
C LEU A 28 -7.86 4.04 2.74
N ALA A 29 -6.61 4.37 3.04
CA ALA A 29 -5.73 3.44 3.75
C ALA A 29 -6.22 3.18 5.17
N ARG A 30 -6.63 4.24 5.87
CA ARG A 30 -7.15 4.09 7.23
C ARG A 30 -8.44 3.31 7.27
N ALA A 31 -9.33 3.52 6.29
CA ALA A 31 -10.57 2.76 6.21
C ALA A 31 -10.28 1.26 6.02
N ALA A 32 -9.33 0.92 5.15
CA ALA A 32 -8.94 -0.47 4.95
C ALA A 32 -8.33 -1.06 6.22
N HIS A 33 -7.53 -0.27 6.94
CA HIS A 33 -6.94 -0.71 8.20
C HIS A 33 -8.02 -0.97 9.25
N GLU A 34 -9.01 -0.09 9.34
CA GLU A 34 -10.10 -0.25 10.30
C GLU A 34 -10.96 -1.47 10.01
N ARG A 35 -11.06 -1.87 8.76
CA ARG A 35 -11.77 -3.09 8.38
C ARG A 35 -10.96 -4.37 8.65
N GLY A 36 -9.70 -4.23 9.09
CA GLY A 36 -8.83 -5.37 9.33
C GLY A 36 -8.19 -5.93 8.07
N GLU A 37 -8.27 -5.21 6.96
CA GLU A 37 -7.71 -5.67 5.68
C GLU A 37 -6.26 -5.25 5.49
N LEU A 38 -5.95 -4.00 5.80
CA LEU A 38 -4.60 -3.45 5.67
C LEU A 38 -3.93 -3.44 7.04
N LEU A 39 -2.80 -4.12 7.16
CA LEU A 39 -2.10 -4.21 8.44
C LEU A 39 -1.23 -2.99 8.68
N LEU A 40 -0.38 -2.66 7.72
CA LEU A 40 0.47 -1.50 7.83
C LEU A 40 0.88 -1.02 6.45
N ALA A 41 1.22 0.25 6.36
CA ALA A 41 1.58 0.86 5.11
C ALA A 41 2.53 2.02 5.36
N GLY A 42 3.46 2.25 4.45
CA GLY A 42 4.38 3.37 4.56
C GLY A 42 5.35 3.40 3.40
N ALA A 43 6.08 4.49 3.29
CA ALA A 43 7.08 4.66 2.25
C ALA A 43 8.47 4.48 2.82
N LEU A 44 9.38 4.01 1.99
CA LEU A 44 10.77 3.85 2.37
C LEU A 44 11.52 5.16 2.08
N PRO A 45 12.15 5.78 3.09
CA PRO A 45 12.90 7.02 2.85
C PRO A 45 14.32 6.72 2.39
N ASP A 46 15.01 7.73 1.88
CA ASP A 46 16.42 7.72 1.53
C ASP A 46 16.81 6.67 0.50
N PRO A 47 16.25 6.71 -0.70
CA PRO A 47 15.32 7.70 -1.23
C PRO A 47 13.87 7.24 -1.09
N TYR A 48 12.94 8.16 -1.27
CA TYR A 48 11.53 7.82 -1.32
C TYR A 48 11.21 7.28 -2.74
N ASP A 49 11.50 6.02 -2.97
CA ASP A 49 11.26 5.40 -4.27
C ASP A 49 10.26 4.24 -4.23
N ARG A 50 9.92 3.76 -3.03
CA ARG A 50 9.00 2.64 -2.86
C ARG A 50 8.09 2.87 -1.66
N ALA A 51 6.87 2.35 -1.75
CA ALA A 51 5.99 2.24 -0.60
C ALA A 51 5.50 0.81 -0.50
N LEU A 52 5.28 0.34 0.71
CA LEU A 52 4.87 -1.02 0.97
C LEU A 52 3.57 -1.02 1.76
N LEU A 53 2.61 -1.84 1.33
CA LEU A 53 1.33 -1.97 2.02
C LEU A 53 1.09 -3.47 2.23
N VAL A 54 0.96 -3.87 3.48
CA VAL A 54 0.84 -5.28 3.86
C VAL A 54 -0.61 -5.59 4.21
N TRP A 55 -1.16 -6.64 3.62
CA TRP A 55 -2.60 -6.95 3.67
C TRP A 55 -2.88 -8.35 4.17
N THR A 56 -4.06 -8.50 4.81
CA THR A 56 -4.65 -9.80 5.12
C THR A 56 -6.04 -9.86 4.50
N ALA A 57 -6.13 -9.61 3.22
CA ALA A 57 -7.38 -9.56 2.47
C ALA A 57 -7.21 -10.33 1.16
N PRO A 58 -8.30 -10.70 0.50
CA PRO A 58 -8.18 -11.35 -0.82
C PRO A 58 -7.51 -10.42 -1.83
N ARG A 59 -6.87 -11.01 -2.82
CA ARG A 59 -6.14 -10.26 -3.84
C ARG A 59 -7.01 -9.22 -4.53
N GLU A 60 -8.26 -9.52 -4.82
CA GLU A 60 -9.13 -8.57 -5.50
C GLU A 60 -9.41 -7.32 -4.66
N VAL A 61 -9.38 -7.45 -3.34
CA VAL A 61 -9.55 -6.29 -2.45
C VAL A 61 -8.31 -5.39 -2.55
N VAL A 62 -7.12 -6.00 -2.56
CA VAL A 62 -5.86 -5.27 -2.66
C VAL A 62 -5.74 -4.57 -4.02
N GLU A 63 -6.08 -5.28 -5.08
CA GLU A 63 -6.04 -4.70 -6.44
C GLU A 63 -7.01 -3.55 -6.58
N ARG A 64 -8.22 -3.71 -6.02
CA ARG A 64 -9.21 -2.64 -6.07
C ARG A 64 -8.74 -1.40 -5.32
N PHE A 65 -8.07 -1.59 -4.18
CA PHE A 65 -7.50 -0.46 -3.45
C PHE A 65 -6.51 0.30 -4.34
N ALA A 66 -5.58 -0.42 -4.97
CA ALA A 66 -4.58 0.21 -5.83
C ALA A 66 -5.23 0.96 -7.00
N GLU A 67 -6.27 0.37 -7.59
CA GLU A 67 -6.95 0.98 -8.73
C GLU A 67 -7.68 2.26 -8.37
N HIS A 68 -8.04 2.46 -7.11
CA HIS A 68 -8.78 3.63 -6.66
C HIS A 68 -7.96 4.61 -5.82
N ASP A 69 -6.69 4.28 -5.53
CA ASP A 69 -5.84 5.14 -4.73
C ASP A 69 -5.51 6.42 -5.51
N PRO A 70 -5.79 7.61 -4.96
CA PRO A 70 -5.43 8.86 -5.64
C PRO A 70 -3.96 8.94 -6.03
N TYR A 71 -3.06 8.35 -5.25
CA TYR A 71 -1.65 8.32 -5.60
C TYR A 71 -1.42 7.59 -6.93
N VAL A 72 -2.17 6.53 -7.18
CA VAL A 72 -2.07 5.77 -8.43
C VAL A 72 -2.76 6.54 -9.55
N LEU A 73 -3.97 7.03 -9.29
CA LEU A 73 -4.76 7.71 -10.30
C LEU A 73 -4.09 8.97 -10.85
N HIS A 74 -3.29 9.64 -10.02
CA HIS A 74 -2.64 10.88 -10.42
C HIS A 74 -1.15 10.70 -10.75
N GLY A 75 -0.70 9.47 -10.91
CA GLY A 75 0.66 9.19 -11.37
C GLY A 75 1.77 9.40 -10.35
N LEU A 76 1.44 9.57 -9.08
CA LEU A 76 2.44 9.63 -8.03
C LEU A 76 3.05 8.26 -7.81
N VAL A 77 2.27 7.21 -7.99
CA VAL A 77 2.72 5.84 -8.07
C VAL A 77 2.78 5.49 -9.55
N THR A 78 3.96 5.15 -10.05
CA THR A 78 4.16 4.90 -11.47
C THR A 78 3.92 3.45 -11.87
N ALA A 79 3.99 2.55 -10.92
CA ALA A 79 3.70 1.13 -11.15
C ALA A 79 3.42 0.46 -9.82
N TRP A 80 2.64 -0.62 -9.83
CA TRP A 80 2.40 -1.38 -8.61
C TRP A 80 2.30 -2.86 -8.91
N THR A 81 2.66 -3.67 -7.91
CA THR A 81 2.55 -5.12 -8.01
C THR A 81 1.97 -5.67 -6.71
N VAL A 82 1.31 -6.81 -6.79
CA VAL A 82 0.80 -7.52 -5.62
C VAL A 82 1.49 -8.88 -5.59
N ARG A 83 2.14 -9.18 -4.47
CA ARG A 83 2.85 -10.45 -4.30
C ARG A 83 2.42 -11.12 -3.00
N GLU A 84 2.43 -12.43 -3.02
CA GLU A 84 2.20 -13.19 -1.81
C GLU A 84 3.45 -13.14 -0.94
N TRP A 85 3.25 -13.02 0.37
CA TRP A 85 4.35 -13.00 1.34
C TRP A 85 4.07 -14.07 2.39
N ASN A 86 4.87 -15.13 2.38
CA ASN A 86 4.75 -16.18 3.38
C ASN A 86 5.48 -15.76 4.63
N VAL A 87 4.75 -15.15 5.55
CA VAL A 87 5.31 -14.69 6.83
C VAL A 87 5.48 -15.90 7.73
N VAL A 88 6.69 -16.13 8.21
CA VAL A 88 7.01 -17.28 9.04
C VAL A 88 7.32 -16.91 10.48
N VAL A 89 7.57 -15.63 10.76
CA VAL A 89 7.84 -15.15 12.11
C VAL A 89 7.17 -13.80 12.26
N GLY A 90 6.42 -13.62 13.34
CA GLY A 90 5.81 -12.33 13.65
C GLY A 90 4.51 -12.08 12.91
N GLY A 91 3.97 -10.89 13.13
CA GLY A 91 2.70 -10.51 12.55
C GLY A 91 1.53 -11.14 13.27
N PRO A 92 0.36 -10.81 12.83
CA PRO A 92 -0.85 -11.37 13.42
C PRO A 92 -1.09 -12.70 12.81
N THR A 93 -0.44 -13.71 13.00
CA THR A 93 -0.64 -14.78 12.36
C THR A 93 -1.11 -15.76 12.90
N THR A 94 -1.43 -16.62 12.51
CA THR A 94 -1.93 -17.44 12.82
C THR A 94 -1.56 -18.65 12.43
N THR A 95 -0.93 -19.12 12.22
CA THR A 95 -0.53 -20.31 11.87
C THR A 95 -0.89 -21.05 11.53
#